data_eb614946b0e61f4fce55f3d000f36370
#
_entry.id   eb614946b0e61f4fce55f3d000f36370
#
_cell.length_a   1.000
_cell.length_b   1.000
_cell.length_c   1.000
_cell.angle_alpha   90.00
_cell.angle_beta   90.00
_cell.angle_gamma   90.00
#
_symmetry.space_group_name_H-M   'P 1'
#
loop_
_entity.id
_entity.type
_entity.pdbx_description
1 polymer ?
#
loop_
_entity_poly.entity_id
_entity_poly.type
_entity_poly.pdbx_seq_one_letter_code
_entity_poly.pdbx_strand_id
1 'polypeptide(L)'
;MFDFSGPKYTVNLFVPCHMDLFLPYGVQPVLSLLQKMGDVPYYNSELTCCGRQFLLRGEIDTAQELAFRLVRHFDNGYPIVCPSSDCIGYLKKYAKNLCQHSGVPAAVAHVVQDSYELCDYIVNKKHVECLNNTFNHKVFYFRSCSARNIYPSDDAMTLLKNTKGLELVTDPEMKLCCCGNGDFALHNGELTDLMLKKIVDRIKTFDVEFVTSSDLHCLQYLDAYIATRNDVNLNVVPIAEILNSEK
;
A
#
# COMPACT_ATOMS: atom_id res chain seq x y z
N MET A 1 -30.94 -25.37 18.30
CA MET A 1 -29.68 -25.70 17.59
C MET A 1 -28.98 -24.39 17.33
N PHE A 2 -28.04 -23.99 18.20
CA PHE A 2 -27.33 -22.74 18.01
C PHE A 2 -26.35 -22.93 16.87
N ASP A 3 -26.49 -22.13 15.81
CA ASP A 3 -25.56 -22.10 14.70
C ASP A 3 -24.27 -21.43 15.18
N PHE A 4 -23.22 -22.20 15.43
CA PHE A 4 -21.88 -21.75 15.77
C PHE A 4 -21.03 -21.48 14.52
N SER A 5 -21.63 -21.21 13.37
CA SER A 5 -20.89 -20.64 12.24
C SER A 5 -20.49 -19.22 12.63
N GLY A 6 -19.31 -19.08 13.23
CA GLY A 6 -18.69 -17.79 13.48
C GLY A 6 -18.61 -16.97 12.18
N PRO A 7 -18.31 -15.66 12.25
CA PRO A 7 -18.29 -14.80 11.07
C PRO A 7 -17.36 -15.42 10.02
N LYS A 8 -17.93 -15.76 8.89
CA LYS A 8 -17.21 -16.39 7.79
C LYS A 8 -16.38 -15.29 7.11
N TYR A 9 -15.13 -15.13 7.52
CA TYR A 9 -14.22 -14.21 6.87
C TYR A 9 -14.10 -14.57 5.38
N THR A 10 -13.91 -13.56 4.54
CA THR A 10 -13.77 -13.74 3.09
C THR A 10 -12.44 -13.21 2.56
N VAL A 11 -11.73 -12.40 3.36
CA VAL A 11 -10.46 -11.77 3.01
C VAL A 11 -9.59 -11.58 4.23
N ASN A 12 -8.29 -11.78 4.10
CA ASN A 12 -7.30 -11.40 5.10
C ASN A 12 -6.90 -9.94 4.86
N LEU A 13 -7.04 -9.08 5.87
CA LEU A 13 -6.51 -7.72 5.83
C LEU A 13 -5.13 -7.70 6.47
N PHE A 14 -4.12 -7.44 5.68
CA PHE A 14 -2.77 -7.19 6.16
C PHE A 14 -2.54 -5.68 6.28
N VAL A 15 -2.58 -5.17 7.51
CA VAL A 15 -2.24 -3.77 7.82
C VAL A 15 -0.73 -3.65 7.93
N PRO A 16 -0.06 -2.88 7.06
CA PRO A 16 1.39 -2.75 7.10
C PRO A 16 1.84 -1.90 8.30
N CYS A 17 3.03 -2.20 8.83
CA CYS A 17 3.58 -1.59 10.05
C CYS A 17 3.59 -0.04 10.03
N HIS A 18 3.91 0.57 8.90
CA HIS A 18 3.91 2.02 8.78
C HIS A 18 2.50 2.63 8.82
N MET A 19 1.47 1.91 8.35
CA MET A 19 0.09 2.34 8.51
C MET A 19 -0.34 2.23 9.98
N ASP A 20 -0.04 1.11 10.61
CA ASP A 20 -0.37 0.85 12.02
C ASP A 20 0.27 1.89 12.96
N LEU A 21 1.52 2.25 12.72
CA LEU A 21 2.28 3.16 13.57
C LEU A 21 2.02 4.64 13.29
N PHE A 22 1.82 5.04 12.04
CA PHE A 22 1.81 6.46 11.65
C PHE A 22 0.49 6.93 11.05
N LEU A 23 -0.35 6.02 10.54
CA LEU A 23 -1.62 6.32 9.90
C LEU A 23 -2.75 5.41 10.40
N PRO A 24 -2.94 5.24 11.72
CA PRO A 24 -3.89 4.24 12.25
C PRO A 24 -5.33 4.49 11.80
N TYR A 25 -5.71 5.74 11.58
CA TYR A 25 -7.05 6.10 11.06
C TYR A 25 -7.24 5.73 9.58
N GLY A 26 -6.16 5.58 8.82
CA GLY A 26 -6.19 5.18 7.40
C GLY A 26 -6.69 3.75 7.17
N VAL A 27 -6.79 2.93 8.22
CA VAL A 27 -7.36 1.57 8.15
C VAL A 27 -8.87 1.62 7.92
N GLN A 28 -9.57 2.62 8.47
CA GLN A 28 -11.04 2.71 8.37
C GLN A 28 -11.55 2.82 6.91
N PRO A 29 -10.99 3.68 6.05
CA PRO A 29 -11.36 3.70 4.62
C PRO A 29 -11.14 2.35 3.93
N VAL A 30 -10.05 1.64 4.25
CA VAL A 30 -9.77 0.30 3.68
C VAL A 30 -10.83 -0.70 4.10
N LEU A 31 -11.17 -0.75 5.39
CA LEU A 31 -12.24 -1.61 5.91
C LEU A 31 -13.58 -1.31 5.23
N SER A 32 -13.94 -0.03 5.12
CA SER A 32 -15.18 0.40 4.46
C SER A 32 -15.22 -0.05 3.00
N LEU A 33 -14.11 0.07 2.25
CA LEU A 33 -14.04 -0.38 0.87
C LEU A 33 -14.23 -1.89 0.76
N LEU A 34 -13.56 -2.69 1.58
CA LEU A 34 -13.72 -4.13 1.58
C LEU A 34 -15.16 -4.54 1.92
N GLN A 35 -15.79 -3.89 2.89
CA GLN A 35 -17.19 -4.12 3.25
C GLN A 35 -18.15 -3.71 2.11
N LYS A 36 -17.90 -2.60 1.43
CA LYS A 36 -18.65 -2.20 0.22
C LYS A 36 -18.52 -3.23 -0.91
N MET A 37 -17.40 -3.97 -0.97
CA MET A 37 -17.20 -5.08 -1.91
C MET A 37 -17.86 -6.40 -1.45
N GLY A 38 -18.58 -6.39 -0.32
CA GLY A 38 -19.22 -7.58 0.25
C GLY A 38 -18.27 -8.49 1.02
N ASP A 39 -17.09 -8.01 1.37
CA ASP A 39 -16.11 -8.78 2.11
C ASP A 39 -16.27 -8.64 3.62
N VAL A 40 -15.87 -9.70 4.33
CA VAL A 40 -15.72 -9.72 5.80
C VAL A 40 -14.24 -9.86 6.11
N PRO A 41 -13.53 -8.75 6.41
CA PRO A 41 -12.09 -8.78 6.64
C PRO A 41 -11.73 -9.52 7.94
N TYR A 42 -10.75 -10.41 7.85
CA TYR A 42 -10.03 -10.94 9.00
C TYR A 42 -8.77 -10.12 9.25
N TYR A 43 -8.66 -9.53 10.42
CA TYR A 43 -7.49 -8.80 10.88
C TYR A 43 -6.82 -9.54 12.03
N ASN A 44 -5.50 -9.70 11.93
CA ASN A 44 -4.70 -10.27 13.02
C ASN A 44 -3.70 -9.23 13.53
N SER A 45 -3.91 -8.75 14.75
CA SER A 45 -3.07 -7.73 15.41
C SER A 45 -1.63 -8.18 15.69
N GLU A 46 -1.35 -9.48 15.62
CA GLU A 46 0.01 -10.01 15.78
C GLU A 46 0.87 -9.89 14.52
N LEU A 47 0.24 -9.59 13.36
CA LEU A 47 0.91 -9.44 12.07
C LEU A 47 1.09 -7.98 11.70
N THR A 48 2.19 -7.39 12.12
CA THR A 48 2.45 -5.97 11.93
C THR A 48 3.49 -5.67 10.85
N CYS A 49 4.30 -6.64 10.41
CA CYS A 49 5.42 -6.37 9.50
C CYS A 49 5.61 -7.49 8.46
N CYS A 50 5.84 -7.09 7.21
CA CYS A 50 6.21 -8.01 6.13
C CYS A 50 7.67 -8.48 6.17
N GLY A 51 8.56 -7.82 6.92
CA GLY A 51 9.98 -8.15 6.99
C GLY A 51 10.86 -7.40 5.97
N ARG A 52 10.28 -6.58 5.08
CA ARG A 52 11.01 -5.91 3.99
C ARG A 52 12.21 -5.08 4.47
N GLN A 53 12.06 -4.30 5.54
CA GLN A 53 13.13 -3.44 6.04
C GLN A 53 14.32 -4.24 6.56
N PHE A 54 14.07 -5.37 7.17
CA PHE A 54 15.12 -6.28 7.66
C PHE A 54 15.91 -6.88 6.50
N LEU A 55 15.22 -7.33 5.44
CA LEU A 55 15.91 -7.82 4.24
C LEU A 55 16.79 -6.74 3.61
N LEU A 56 16.31 -5.51 3.53
CA LEU A 56 17.08 -4.40 2.94
C LEU A 56 18.31 -3.99 3.77
N ARG A 57 18.31 -4.28 5.07
CA ARG A 57 19.46 -4.11 5.95
C ARG A 57 20.43 -5.29 5.94
N GLY A 58 20.08 -6.38 5.26
CA GLY A 58 20.85 -7.62 5.29
C GLY A 58 20.61 -8.49 6.52
N GLU A 59 19.61 -8.17 7.34
CA GLU A 59 19.16 -8.95 8.49
C GLU A 59 18.30 -10.13 8.01
N ILE A 60 18.94 -11.09 7.34
CA ILE A 60 18.26 -12.15 6.59
C ILE A 60 17.44 -13.06 7.51
N ASP A 61 17.99 -13.45 8.66
CA ASP A 61 17.33 -14.36 9.60
C ASP A 61 16.01 -13.76 10.11
N THR A 62 16.01 -12.48 10.49
CA THR A 62 14.83 -11.77 10.93
C THR A 62 13.81 -11.63 9.79
N ALA A 63 14.28 -11.35 8.57
CA ALA A 63 13.39 -11.28 7.40
C ALA A 63 12.74 -12.63 7.08
N GLN A 64 13.48 -13.75 7.24
CA GLN A 64 12.94 -15.11 7.07
C GLN A 64 11.89 -15.44 8.14
N GLU A 65 12.18 -15.15 9.40
CA GLU A 65 11.24 -15.39 10.50
C GLU A 65 9.92 -14.64 10.29
N LEU A 66 9.98 -13.35 9.95
CA LEU A 66 8.79 -12.54 9.69
C LEU A 66 8.01 -13.00 8.46
N ALA A 67 8.70 -13.34 7.37
CA ALA A 67 8.07 -13.89 6.18
C ALA A 67 7.37 -15.24 6.47
N PHE A 68 8.02 -16.11 7.21
CA PHE A 68 7.47 -17.41 7.61
C PHE A 68 6.25 -17.26 8.53
N ARG A 69 6.33 -16.36 9.52
CA ARG A 69 5.21 -16.03 10.41
C ARG A 69 4.00 -15.54 9.62
N LEU A 70 4.21 -14.62 8.67
CA LEU A 70 3.16 -14.09 7.80
C LEU A 70 2.54 -15.19 6.94
N VAL A 71 3.36 -16.04 6.30
CA VAL A 71 2.89 -17.14 5.49
C VAL A 71 2.01 -18.10 6.31
N ARG A 72 2.42 -18.47 7.51
CA ARG A 72 1.64 -19.36 8.38
C ARG A 72 0.31 -18.76 8.83
N HIS A 73 0.26 -17.46 9.09
CA HIS A 73 -0.97 -16.80 9.52
C HIS A 73 -2.01 -16.70 8.41
N PHE A 74 -1.55 -16.51 7.18
CA PHE A 74 -2.43 -16.39 6.03
C PHE A 74 -2.67 -17.73 5.28
N ASP A 75 -2.18 -18.83 5.82
CA ASP A 75 -2.46 -20.18 5.30
C ASP A 75 -3.86 -20.66 5.67
N ASN A 76 -4.87 -19.88 5.33
CA ASN A 76 -6.28 -20.14 5.61
C ASN A 76 -7.16 -20.16 4.36
N GLY A 77 -6.56 -20.05 3.16
CA GLY A 77 -7.25 -20.12 1.87
C GLY A 77 -7.99 -18.87 1.45
N TYR A 78 -7.96 -17.78 2.23
CA TYR A 78 -8.56 -16.51 1.83
C TYR A 78 -7.53 -15.60 1.14
N PRO A 79 -7.96 -14.77 0.17
CA PRO A 79 -7.08 -13.77 -0.43
C PRO A 79 -6.56 -12.79 0.63
N ILE A 80 -5.38 -12.22 0.37
CA ILE A 80 -4.70 -11.30 1.26
C ILE A 80 -4.70 -9.93 0.61
N VAL A 81 -5.25 -8.92 1.29
CA VAL A 81 -5.29 -7.54 0.82
C VAL A 81 -4.45 -6.66 1.75
N CYS A 82 -3.56 -5.87 1.15
CA CYS A 82 -2.74 -4.89 1.85
C CYS A 82 -2.82 -3.55 1.11
N PRO A 83 -3.08 -2.44 1.80
CA PRO A 83 -3.16 -1.12 1.17
C PRO A 83 -1.77 -0.51 0.90
N SER A 84 -0.78 -1.33 0.53
CA SER A 84 0.57 -0.87 0.20
C SER A 84 1.24 -1.77 -0.82
N SER A 85 1.54 -1.21 -1.99
CA SER A 85 2.17 -1.91 -3.12
C SER A 85 3.58 -2.41 -2.80
N ASP A 86 4.33 -1.75 -1.92
CA ASP A 86 5.68 -2.16 -1.57
C ASP A 86 5.70 -3.42 -0.69
N CYS A 87 4.76 -3.57 0.25
CA CYS A 87 4.63 -4.78 1.08
C CYS A 87 4.21 -5.98 0.24
N ILE A 88 3.21 -5.84 -0.62
CA ILE A 88 2.76 -6.93 -1.50
C ILE A 88 3.83 -7.30 -2.53
N GLY A 89 4.45 -6.29 -3.15
CA GLY A 89 5.54 -6.52 -4.08
C GLY A 89 6.72 -7.25 -3.45
N TYR A 90 7.06 -6.90 -2.20
CA TYR A 90 8.07 -7.61 -1.43
C TYR A 90 7.69 -9.08 -1.20
N LEU A 91 6.48 -9.36 -0.75
CA LEU A 91 6.00 -10.72 -0.52
C LEU A 91 6.03 -11.55 -1.80
N LYS A 92 5.47 -11.04 -2.88
CA LYS A 92 5.47 -11.74 -4.19
C LYS A 92 6.87 -12.04 -4.70
N LYS A 93 7.83 -11.13 -4.49
CA LYS A 93 9.18 -11.26 -5.01
C LYS A 93 10.08 -12.13 -4.15
N TYR A 94 9.96 -12.07 -2.84
CA TYR A 94 10.96 -12.63 -1.93
C TYR A 94 10.46 -13.76 -1.03
N ALA A 95 9.14 -13.89 -0.76
CA ALA A 95 8.63 -14.90 0.18
C ALA A 95 9.07 -16.33 -0.19
N LYS A 96 9.07 -16.67 -1.48
CA LYS A 96 9.51 -17.99 -1.95
C LYS A 96 10.95 -18.31 -1.55
N ASN A 97 11.86 -17.34 -1.68
CA ASN A 97 13.27 -17.53 -1.36
C ASN A 97 13.51 -17.50 0.16
N LEU A 98 12.82 -16.60 0.86
CA LEU A 98 12.93 -16.50 2.32
C LEU A 98 12.39 -17.74 3.03
N CYS A 99 11.34 -18.35 2.52
CA CYS A 99 10.70 -19.52 3.11
C CYS A 99 11.08 -20.85 2.44
N GLN A 100 12.16 -20.91 1.64
CA GLN A 100 12.53 -22.10 0.86
C GLN A 100 12.78 -23.36 1.72
N HIS A 101 13.21 -23.20 2.96
CA HIS A 101 13.48 -24.28 3.92
C HIS A 101 12.40 -24.44 4.99
N SER A 102 11.28 -23.75 4.86
CA SER A 102 10.24 -23.68 5.90
C SER A 102 9.36 -24.92 6.02
N GLY A 103 9.39 -25.82 5.03
CA GLY A 103 8.53 -27.00 4.99
C GLY A 103 7.06 -26.73 4.64
N VAL A 104 6.71 -25.47 4.25
CA VAL A 104 5.32 -25.06 3.93
C VAL A 104 5.18 -24.49 2.50
N PRO A 105 5.61 -25.24 1.45
CA PRO A 105 5.64 -24.68 0.09
C PRO A 105 4.26 -24.32 -0.45
N ALA A 106 3.22 -25.05 -0.06
CA ALA A 106 1.84 -24.76 -0.47
C ALA A 106 1.34 -23.43 0.10
N ALA A 107 1.59 -23.17 1.38
CA ALA A 107 1.26 -21.91 2.04
C ALA A 107 2.02 -20.73 1.42
N VAL A 108 3.31 -20.91 1.09
CA VAL A 108 4.11 -19.90 0.38
C VAL A 108 3.51 -19.61 -1.00
N ALA A 109 3.15 -20.65 -1.74
CA ALA A 109 2.53 -20.50 -3.07
C ALA A 109 1.21 -19.72 -2.98
N HIS A 110 0.36 -20.04 -2.01
CA HIS A 110 -0.88 -19.31 -1.74
C HIS A 110 -0.63 -17.83 -1.47
N VAL A 111 0.25 -17.51 -0.50
CA VAL A 111 0.58 -16.12 -0.16
C VAL A 111 1.12 -15.35 -1.36
N VAL A 112 1.97 -15.96 -2.19
CA VAL A 112 2.53 -15.31 -3.38
C VAL A 112 1.46 -15.08 -4.46
N GLN A 113 0.57 -16.03 -4.67
CA GLN A 113 -0.44 -15.98 -5.73
C GLN A 113 -1.64 -15.11 -5.36
N ASP A 114 -2.12 -15.25 -4.12
CA ASP A 114 -3.42 -14.68 -3.68
C ASP A 114 -3.27 -13.47 -2.76
N SER A 115 -2.12 -12.78 -2.85
CA SER A 115 -1.89 -11.47 -2.23
C SER A 115 -2.08 -10.35 -3.24
N TYR A 116 -2.79 -9.30 -2.83
CA TYR A 116 -3.17 -8.17 -3.67
C TYR A 116 -2.88 -6.85 -2.94
N GLU A 117 -2.42 -5.86 -3.68
CA GLU A 117 -2.57 -4.47 -3.26
C GLU A 117 -4.06 -4.11 -3.36
N LEU A 118 -4.51 -3.15 -2.55
CA LEU A 118 -5.94 -2.79 -2.45
C LEU A 118 -6.60 -2.51 -3.81
N CYS A 119 -5.97 -1.70 -4.66
CA CYS A 119 -6.54 -1.35 -5.96
C CYS A 119 -6.54 -2.55 -6.92
N ASP A 120 -5.48 -3.36 -6.90
CA ASP A 120 -5.41 -4.61 -7.65
C ASP A 120 -6.52 -5.58 -7.22
N TYR A 121 -6.77 -5.70 -5.91
CA TYR A 121 -7.86 -6.51 -5.39
C TYR A 121 -9.22 -6.06 -5.91
N ILE A 122 -9.49 -4.75 -5.86
CA ILE A 122 -10.77 -4.19 -6.32
C ILE A 122 -10.96 -4.42 -7.82
N VAL A 123 -9.94 -4.13 -8.63
CA VAL A 123 -10.05 -4.21 -10.09
C VAL A 123 -10.01 -5.65 -10.58
N ASN A 124 -9.00 -6.42 -10.17
CA ASN A 124 -8.73 -7.73 -10.78
C ASN A 124 -9.38 -8.91 -10.04
N LYS A 125 -9.60 -8.82 -8.73
CA LYS A 125 -10.25 -9.90 -7.97
C LYS A 125 -11.77 -9.69 -7.85
N LYS A 126 -12.20 -8.43 -7.65
CA LYS A 126 -13.63 -8.08 -7.50
C LYS A 126 -14.28 -7.62 -8.82
N HIS A 127 -13.46 -7.38 -9.87
CA HIS A 127 -13.91 -6.91 -11.18
C HIS A 127 -14.70 -5.59 -11.12
N VAL A 128 -14.25 -4.67 -10.25
CA VAL A 128 -14.86 -3.35 -10.05
C VAL A 128 -13.89 -2.27 -10.49
N GLU A 129 -14.23 -1.54 -11.54
CA GLU A 129 -13.43 -0.41 -12.05
C GLU A 129 -13.99 0.96 -11.64
N CYS A 130 -15.23 1.02 -11.14
CA CYS A 130 -15.91 2.25 -10.74
C CYS A 130 -16.63 2.04 -9.40
N LEU A 131 -16.25 2.83 -8.41
CA LEU A 131 -16.84 2.78 -7.05
C LEU A 131 -18.00 3.75 -6.84
N ASN A 132 -18.33 4.55 -7.87
CA ASN A 132 -19.37 5.59 -7.79
C ASN A 132 -19.12 6.66 -6.70
N ASN A 133 -17.88 6.83 -6.29
CA ASN A 133 -17.42 7.84 -5.35
C ASN A 133 -17.20 9.19 -6.03
N THR A 134 -17.07 10.26 -5.23
CA THR A 134 -16.88 11.64 -5.70
C THR A 134 -15.76 12.31 -4.92
N PHE A 135 -14.79 12.91 -5.64
CA PHE A 135 -13.69 13.66 -5.04
C PHE A 135 -13.36 14.85 -5.94
N ASN A 136 -13.92 16.02 -5.62
CA ASN A 136 -13.89 17.21 -6.49
C ASN A 136 -12.59 18.01 -6.35
N HIS A 137 -11.46 17.39 -6.60
CA HIS A 137 -10.12 17.97 -6.44
C HIS A 137 -9.18 17.55 -7.56
N LYS A 138 -8.13 18.34 -7.74
CA LYS A 138 -7.02 18.04 -8.63
C LYS A 138 -5.95 17.26 -7.88
N VAL A 139 -5.70 16.01 -8.30
CA VAL A 139 -4.89 15.03 -7.58
C VAL A 139 -3.73 14.56 -8.43
N PHE A 140 -2.50 14.66 -7.92
CA PHE A 140 -1.34 14.04 -8.53
C PHE A 140 -1.19 12.59 -8.03
N TYR A 141 -1.18 11.63 -8.95
CA TYR A 141 -0.86 10.25 -8.62
C TYR A 141 0.66 10.03 -8.73
N PHE A 142 1.30 9.93 -7.56
CA PHE A 142 2.73 9.62 -7.46
C PHE A 142 2.95 8.11 -7.56
N ARG A 143 3.47 7.67 -8.71
CA ARG A 143 3.84 6.27 -8.91
C ARG A 143 5.21 6.01 -8.30
N SER A 144 5.25 5.35 -7.15
CA SER A 144 6.48 5.07 -6.41
C SER A 144 7.44 4.15 -7.19
N CYS A 145 8.69 4.06 -6.74
CA CYS A 145 9.66 3.13 -7.32
C CYS A 145 9.24 1.65 -7.14
N SER A 146 8.58 1.32 -6.04
CA SER A 146 8.00 -0.01 -5.80
C SER A 146 6.87 -0.30 -6.79
N ALA A 147 5.94 0.63 -6.96
CA ALA A 147 4.83 0.50 -7.90
C ALA A 147 5.28 0.45 -9.37
N ARG A 148 6.48 0.97 -9.70
CA ARG A 148 7.04 0.87 -11.05
C ARG A 148 7.79 -0.44 -11.30
N ASN A 149 8.54 -0.93 -10.33
CA ASN A 149 9.58 -1.95 -10.56
C ASN A 149 9.35 -3.26 -9.81
N ILE A 150 8.61 -3.24 -8.70
CA ILE A 150 8.43 -4.42 -7.85
C ILE A 150 7.02 -4.97 -8.02
N TYR A 151 6.04 -4.08 -8.05
CA TYR A 151 4.62 -4.42 -8.22
C TYR A 151 3.97 -3.49 -9.25
N PRO A 152 4.34 -3.61 -10.54
CA PRO A 152 3.79 -2.75 -11.58
C PRO A 152 2.31 -3.06 -11.78
N SER A 153 1.47 -2.05 -11.55
CA SER A 153 0.03 -2.09 -11.76
C SER A 153 -0.47 -0.69 -12.12
N ASP A 154 -1.50 -0.62 -12.94
CA ASP A 154 -2.20 0.60 -13.29
C ASP A 154 -3.61 0.68 -12.67
N ASP A 155 -3.96 -0.26 -11.79
CA ASP A 155 -5.29 -0.40 -11.18
C ASP A 155 -5.68 0.82 -10.35
N ALA A 156 -4.74 1.39 -9.61
CA ALA A 156 -4.93 2.64 -8.90
C ALA A 156 -5.36 3.79 -9.84
N MET A 157 -4.71 3.90 -11.00
CA MET A 157 -5.07 4.91 -12.01
C MET A 157 -6.44 4.62 -12.64
N THR A 158 -6.81 3.35 -12.83
CA THR A 158 -8.12 2.96 -13.33
C THR A 158 -9.21 3.44 -12.39
N LEU A 159 -9.09 3.18 -11.09
CA LEU A 159 -10.07 3.62 -10.08
C LEU A 159 -10.12 5.14 -9.95
N LEU A 160 -8.98 5.82 -9.93
CA LEU A 160 -8.93 7.29 -9.83
C LEU A 160 -9.55 7.98 -11.05
N LYS A 161 -9.32 7.46 -12.27
CA LYS A 161 -9.95 7.98 -13.50
C LYS A 161 -11.48 7.85 -13.48
N ASN A 162 -12.00 6.84 -12.80
CA ASN A 162 -13.44 6.59 -12.67
C ASN A 162 -14.05 7.26 -11.44
N THR A 163 -13.28 8.02 -10.66
CA THR A 163 -13.77 8.84 -9.55
C THR A 163 -14.37 10.15 -10.07
N LYS A 164 -15.64 10.43 -9.73
CA LYS A 164 -16.34 11.64 -10.18
C LYS A 164 -15.70 12.90 -9.62
N GLY A 165 -15.54 13.91 -10.49
CA GLY A 165 -15.01 15.22 -10.12
C GLY A 165 -13.51 15.25 -9.86
N LEU A 166 -12.81 14.13 -9.92
CA LEU A 166 -11.37 14.06 -9.74
C LEU A 166 -10.65 14.42 -11.04
N GLU A 167 -9.80 15.44 -10.99
CA GLU A 167 -8.86 15.76 -12.06
C GLU A 167 -7.55 15.03 -11.80
N LEU A 168 -7.34 13.89 -12.48
CA LEU A 168 -6.15 13.08 -12.31
C LEU A 168 -4.96 13.62 -13.09
N VAL A 169 -3.89 13.92 -12.38
CA VAL A 169 -2.61 14.34 -12.96
C VAL A 169 -1.56 13.24 -12.73
N THR A 170 -0.81 12.92 -13.77
CA THR A 170 0.31 11.97 -13.73
C THR A 170 1.50 12.55 -14.48
N ASP A 171 2.69 12.13 -14.11
CA ASP A 171 3.92 12.46 -14.84
C ASP A 171 4.66 11.17 -15.23
N PRO A 172 4.48 10.67 -16.47
CA PRO A 172 5.18 9.48 -16.96
C PRO A 172 6.70 9.61 -16.98
N GLU A 173 7.21 10.84 -17.06
CA GLU A 173 8.65 11.13 -17.06
C GLU A 173 9.24 11.15 -15.65
N MET A 174 8.41 11.18 -14.60
CA MET A 174 8.87 11.19 -13.23
C MET A 174 9.46 9.83 -12.82
N LYS A 175 10.77 9.71 -12.86
CA LYS A 175 11.52 8.53 -12.39
C LYS A 175 12.13 8.72 -11.00
N LEU A 176 11.75 9.77 -10.30
CA LEU A 176 12.27 10.11 -8.98
C LEU A 176 11.83 9.07 -7.94
N CYS A 177 12.68 8.87 -6.95
CA CYS A 177 12.44 8.01 -5.79
C CYS A 177 12.44 8.87 -4.53
N CYS A 178 11.50 8.63 -3.62
CA CYS A 178 11.48 9.32 -2.32
C CYS A 178 12.62 8.87 -1.41
N CYS A 179 13.19 7.68 -1.68
CA CYS A 179 14.19 7.02 -0.85
C CYS A 179 13.86 6.95 0.64
N GLY A 180 12.57 6.93 0.94
CA GLY A 180 12.06 6.66 2.27
C GLY A 180 12.30 5.21 2.71
N ASN A 181 13.24 4.51 2.10
CA ASN A 181 13.72 3.25 2.62
C ASN A 181 14.39 3.52 3.99
N GLY A 182 13.73 3.08 5.07
CA GLY A 182 13.99 3.47 6.44
C GLY A 182 15.47 3.56 6.81
N ASP A 183 16.26 2.58 6.43
CA ASP A 183 17.69 2.55 6.71
C ASP A 183 18.47 3.60 5.90
N PHE A 184 18.13 3.77 4.63
CA PHE A 184 18.74 4.79 3.79
C PHE A 184 18.44 6.20 4.33
N ALA A 185 17.17 6.47 4.68
CA ALA A 185 16.76 7.76 5.22
C ALA A 185 17.42 8.07 6.57
N LEU A 186 17.58 7.08 7.45
CA LEU A 186 18.23 7.24 8.75
C LEU A 186 19.70 7.66 8.62
N HIS A 187 20.42 7.09 7.64
CA HIS A 187 21.84 7.36 7.46
C HIS A 187 22.14 8.48 6.45
N ASN A 188 21.18 8.89 5.64
CA ASN A 188 21.34 9.85 4.55
C ASN A 188 20.23 10.91 4.55
N GLY A 189 19.89 11.47 5.70
CA GLY A 189 18.76 12.40 5.86
C GLY A 189 18.80 13.58 4.89
N GLU A 190 19.95 14.26 4.75
CA GLU A 190 20.11 15.38 3.82
C GLU A 190 19.84 14.99 2.36
N LEU A 191 20.32 13.80 1.96
CA LEU A 191 20.09 13.30 0.59
C LEU A 191 18.63 12.93 0.39
N THR A 192 17.99 12.31 1.40
CA THR A 192 16.55 12.02 1.40
C THR A 192 15.74 13.31 1.26
N ASP A 193 16.07 14.35 2.00
CA ASP A 193 15.43 15.67 1.90
C ASP A 193 15.58 16.29 0.51
N LEU A 194 16.75 16.20 -0.10
CA LEU A 194 16.99 16.68 -1.46
C LEU A 194 16.17 15.89 -2.49
N MET A 195 15.98 14.61 -2.30
CA MET A 195 15.17 13.75 -3.19
C MET A 195 13.69 14.08 -3.04
N LEU A 196 13.19 14.22 -1.81
CA LEU A 196 11.82 14.64 -1.54
C LEU A 196 11.54 16.04 -2.08
N LYS A 197 12.48 16.98 -1.89
CA LYS A 197 12.40 18.32 -2.47
C LYS A 197 12.19 18.28 -3.98
N LYS A 198 12.99 17.50 -4.71
CA LYS A 198 12.85 17.38 -6.17
C LYS A 198 11.49 16.82 -6.59
N ILE A 199 10.95 15.86 -5.83
CA ILE A 199 9.62 15.30 -6.09
C ILE A 199 8.55 16.39 -5.86
N VAL A 200 8.57 17.05 -4.71
CA VAL A 200 7.59 18.09 -4.36
C VAL A 200 7.68 19.28 -5.33
N ASP A 201 8.88 19.76 -5.65
CA ASP A 201 9.07 20.82 -6.63
C ASP A 201 8.49 20.45 -7.99
N ARG A 202 8.66 19.19 -8.42
CA ARG A 202 8.08 18.70 -9.68
C ARG A 202 6.57 18.61 -9.61
N ILE A 203 6.00 18.10 -8.52
CA ILE A 203 4.54 18.02 -8.34
C ILE A 203 3.92 19.42 -8.35
N LYS A 204 4.54 20.40 -7.69
CA LYS A 204 4.07 21.80 -7.67
C LYS A 204 3.93 22.41 -9.07
N THR A 205 4.70 21.96 -10.05
CA THR A 205 4.57 22.49 -11.45
C THR A 205 3.24 22.14 -12.11
N PHE A 206 2.48 21.19 -11.55
CA PHE A 206 1.18 20.78 -12.10
C PHE A 206 -0.01 21.48 -11.45
N ASP A 207 0.23 22.35 -10.45
CA ASP A 207 -0.81 23.10 -9.74
C ASP A 207 -1.92 22.17 -9.23
N VAL A 208 -1.56 21.22 -8.38
CA VAL A 208 -2.45 20.22 -7.78
C VAL A 208 -2.69 20.49 -6.31
N GLU A 209 -3.84 20.09 -5.81
CA GLU A 209 -4.24 20.26 -4.41
C GLU A 209 -3.77 19.09 -3.53
N PHE A 210 -3.78 17.89 -4.11
CA PHE A 210 -3.48 16.65 -3.40
C PHE A 210 -2.44 15.80 -4.16
N VAL A 211 -1.70 15.01 -3.38
CA VAL A 211 -0.89 13.91 -3.90
C VAL A 211 -1.32 12.60 -3.26
N THR A 212 -1.42 11.55 -4.07
CA THR A 212 -1.73 10.20 -3.63
C THR A 212 -0.81 9.16 -4.26
N SER A 213 -0.76 7.97 -3.69
CA SER A 213 -0.01 6.81 -4.21
C SER A 213 -0.60 5.50 -3.70
N SER A 214 -0.39 4.41 -4.40
CA SER A 214 -0.61 3.05 -3.91
C SER A 214 0.48 2.56 -2.95
N ASP A 215 1.52 3.36 -2.73
CA ASP A 215 2.63 3.08 -1.83
C ASP A 215 2.57 4.04 -0.64
N LEU A 216 1.97 3.58 0.45
CA LEU A 216 1.78 4.37 1.66
C LEU A 216 3.11 4.78 2.31
N HIS A 217 4.16 3.97 2.16
CA HIS A 217 5.48 4.31 2.70
C HIS A 217 6.04 5.58 2.03
N CYS A 218 5.96 5.65 0.69
CA CYS A 218 6.36 6.87 -0.03
C CYS A 218 5.47 8.07 0.33
N LEU A 219 4.17 7.87 0.49
CA LEU A 219 3.24 8.93 0.90
C LEU A 219 3.61 9.50 2.26
N GLN A 220 3.93 8.66 3.22
CA GLN A 220 4.33 9.08 4.57
C GLN A 220 5.58 9.97 4.55
N TYR A 221 6.59 9.61 3.77
CA TYR A 221 7.79 10.45 3.64
C TYR A 221 7.50 11.79 2.96
N LEU A 222 6.62 11.80 1.95
CA LEU A 222 6.16 13.03 1.33
C LEU A 222 5.38 13.90 2.32
N ASP A 223 4.48 13.32 3.09
CA ASP A 223 3.69 14.01 4.10
C ASP A 223 4.58 14.64 5.19
N ALA A 224 5.49 13.85 5.76
CA ALA A 224 6.44 14.34 6.76
C ALA A 224 7.32 15.48 6.21
N TYR A 225 7.76 15.38 4.94
CA TYR A 225 8.54 16.44 4.30
C TYR A 225 7.70 17.71 4.10
N ILE A 226 6.48 17.58 3.59
CA ILE A 226 5.56 18.71 3.34
C ILE A 226 5.19 19.40 4.64
N ALA A 227 4.88 18.63 5.69
CA ALA A 227 4.50 19.16 7.00
C ALA A 227 5.56 20.10 7.64
N THR A 228 6.83 19.95 7.25
CA THR A 228 7.92 20.81 7.72
C THR A 228 8.11 22.08 6.88
N ARG A 229 7.29 22.30 5.84
CA ARG A 229 7.44 23.40 4.87
C ARG A 229 6.22 24.31 4.85
N ASN A 230 6.39 25.58 5.20
CA ASN A 230 5.31 26.57 5.16
C ASN A 230 5.01 27.12 3.75
N ASP A 231 5.89 26.85 2.79
CA ASP A 231 5.78 27.32 1.39
C ASP A 231 5.16 26.29 0.43
N VAL A 232 4.71 25.15 0.97
CA VAL A 232 4.13 24.06 0.19
C VAL A 232 2.64 23.93 0.50
N ASN A 233 1.80 24.35 -0.43
CA ASN A 233 0.34 24.15 -0.36
C ASN A 233 -0.05 22.88 -1.11
N LEU A 234 0.34 21.73 -0.59
CA LEU A 234 0.06 20.40 -1.15
C LEU A 234 -0.31 19.48 0.00
N ASN A 235 -1.42 18.78 -0.14
CA ASN A 235 -1.92 17.84 0.86
C ASN A 235 -1.64 16.40 0.43
N VAL A 236 -1.32 15.55 1.38
CA VAL A 236 -1.18 14.11 1.15
C VAL A 236 -2.48 13.43 1.53
N VAL A 237 -2.98 12.55 0.66
CA VAL A 237 -4.20 11.79 0.91
C VAL A 237 -3.99 10.32 0.53
N PRO A 238 -4.23 9.36 1.43
CA PRO A 238 -4.23 7.93 1.11
C PRO A 238 -5.26 7.61 0.03
N ILE A 239 -4.90 6.76 -0.92
CA ILE A 239 -5.80 6.42 -2.03
C ILE A 239 -7.12 5.83 -1.54
N ALA A 240 -7.11 5.06 -0.45
CA ALA A 240 -8.32 4.48 0.14
C ALA A 240 -9.32 5.55 0.62
N GLU A 241 -8.84 6.72 1.06
CA GLU A 241 -9.72 7.84 1.45
C GLU A 241 -10.40 8.44 0.23
N ILE A 242 -9.66 8.65 -0.87
CA ILE A 242 -10.24 9.12 -2.14
C ILE A 242 -11.31 8.14 -2.62
N LEU A 243 -10.97 6.85 -2.65
CA LEU A 243 -11.87 5.81 -3.15
C LEU A 243 -13.09 5.57 -2.25
N ASN A 244 -13.00 5.91 -0.98
CA ASN A 244 -14.10 5.78 -0.02
C ASN A 244 -14.89 7.07 0.18
N SER A 245 -14.51 8.18 -0.48
CA SER A 245 -15.21 9.45 -0.37
C SER A 245 -16.68 9.33 -0.86
N GLU A 246 -17.58 9.94 -0.11
CA GLU A 246 -19.01 9.96 -0.43
C GLU A 246 -19.38 11.25 -1.16
N LYS A 247 -20.60 11.28 -1.72
CA LYS A 247 -21.12 12.43 -2.47
C LYS A 247 -21.33 13.64 -1.58
#